data_8b3fdc3e6bb34336e47bbe1adfb737ef
#
_entry.id   8b3fdc3e6bb34336e47bbe1adfb737ef
#
_cell.length_a   1.000
_cell.length_b   1.000
_cell.length_c   1.000
_cell.angle_alpha   90.00
_cell.angle_beta   90.00
_cell.angle_gamma   90.00
#
_symmetry.space_group_name_H-M   'P 1'
#
loop_
_entity.id
_entity.type
_entity.pdbx_description
1 polymer ?
#
loop_
_entity_poly.entity_id
_entity_poly.type
_entity_poly.pdbx_seq_one_letter_code
_entity_poly.pdbx_strand_id
1 'polypeptide(L)'
;MRALLAVALALAPVSVAASDNSLITQFCKTAVKAELHRAGTVPPEGMVDDTCRCFLAEVQNGAGIQTAHATCKAKAAETYDL
;
A
#
# COMPACT_ATOMS: atom_id res chain seq x y z
N MET A 1 7.06 36.76 25.27
CA MET A 1 7.97 36.24 24.57
C MET A 1 8.25 34.83 24.82
N ARG A 2 8.36 34.38 25.92
CA ARG A 2 8.64 33.05 26.14
C ARG A 2 7.60 32.12 25.71
N ALA A 3 6.40 32.52 25.66
CA ALA A 3 5.29 31.67 25.26
C ALA A 3 5.47 31.08 23.88
N LEU A 4 6.24 31.74 23.10
CA LEU A 4 6.41 31.27 21.75
C LEU A 4 7.08 29.91 21.65
N LEU A 5 7.88 29.62 22.62
CA LEU A 5 8.61 28.38 22.55
C LEU A 5 7.75 27.16 22.68
N ALA A 6 6.71 27.29 23.40
CA ALA A 6 5.87 26.12 23.64
C ALA A 6 5.19 25.63 22.40
N VAL A 7 4.96 26.50 21.50
CA VAL A 7 4.23 26.12 20.31
C VAL A 7 4.99 25.11 19.46
N ALA A 8 6.26 25.24 19.42
CA ALA A 8 7.03 24.38 18.55
C ALA A 8 6.89 22.92 18.89
N LEU A 9 6.67 22.64 20.16
CA LEU A 9 6.64 21.27 20.55
C LEU A 9 5.41 20.53 20.09
N ALA A 10 4.39 21.26 19.87
CA ALA A 10 3.16 20.65 19.49
C ALA A 10 3.22 19.94 18.15
N LEU A 11 4.20 20.29 17.44
CA LEU A 11 4.23 19.70 16.15
C LEU A 11 4.87 18.37 16.10
N ALA A 12 5.25 17.90 17.10
CA ALA A 12 5.99 16.81 17.00
C ALA A 12 5.40 15.65 16.48
N PRO A 13 4.96 14.92 16.52
CA PRO A 13 4.82 13.85 16.07
C PRO A 13 4.23 12.92 15.70
N VAL A 14 4.02 12.51 15.21
CA VAL A 14 3.27 11.75 14.66
C VAL A 14 3.70 10.46 14.31
N SER A 15 3.20 9.49 14.62
CA SER A 15 3.48 8.19 14.26
C SER A 15 3.13 7.94 12.88
N VAL A 16 3.80 8.52 12.05
CA VAL A 16 3.54 8.35 10.67
C VAL A 16 3.75 6.94 10.17
N ALA A 17 4.68 6.25 10.71
CA ALA A 17 4.99 4.92 10.19
C ALA A 17 3.79 3.97 10.12
N ALA A 18 3.05 3.88 11.16
CA ALA A 18 1.90 2.98 11.17
C ALA A 18 0.82 3.49 10.22
N SER A 19 0.64 4.80 10.17
CA SER A 19 -0.34 5.37 9.28
C SER A 19 0.03 5.16 7.83
N ASP A 20 1.30 5.26 7.52
CA ASP A 20 1.76 5.10 6.16
C ASP A 20 1.48 3.70 5.66
N ASN A 21 1.73 2.69 6.46
CA ASN A 21 1.46 1.32 6.04
C ASN A 21 -0.02 1.10 5.79
N SER A 22 -0.84 1.68 6.65
CA SER A 22 -2.28 1.55 6.49
C SER A 22 -2.75 2.26 5.23
N LEU A 23 -2.22 3.45 4.97
CA LEU A 23 -2.59 4.21 3.79
C LEU A 23 -2.14 3.51 2.52
N ILE A 24 -0.92 3.00 2.51
CA ILE A 24 -0.41 2.31 1.34
C ILE A 24 -1.27 1.10 1.03
N THR A 25 -1.66 0.36 2.05
CA THR A 25 -2.51 -0.79 1.86
C THR A 25 -3.88 -0.40 1.30
N GLN A 26 -4.46 0.66 1.83
CA GLN A 26 -5.76 1.12 1.34
C GLN A 26 -5.68 1.59 -0.11
N PHE A 27 -4.64 2.32 -0.45
CA PHE A 27 -4.45 2.75 -1.81
C PHE A 27 -4.29 1.56 -2.74
N CYS A 28 -3.51 0.58 -2.33
CA CYS A 28 -3.30 -0.60 -3.14
C CYS A 28 -4.61 -1.32 -3.39
N LYS A 29 -5.40 -1.53 -2.36
CA LYS A 29 -6.67 -2.23 -2.51
C LYS A 29 -7.61 -1.50 -3.44
N THR A 30 -7.69 -0.19 -3.28
CA THR A 30 -8.55 0.61 -4.14
C THR A 30 -8.10 0.55 -5.59
N ALA A 31 -6.80 0.67 -5.82
CA ALA A 31 -6.26 0.67 -7.17
C ALA A 31 -6.45 -0.69 -7.84
N VAL A 32 -6.19 -1.76 -7.13
CA VAL A 32 -6.33 -3.10 -7.69
C VAL A 32 -7.78 -3.39 -8.02
N LYS A 33 -8.68 -3.04 -7.11
CA LYS A 33 -10.11 -3.26 -7.36
C LYS A 33 -10.59 -2.46 -8.56
N ALA A 34 -10.13 -1.22 -8.70
CA ALA A 34 -10.53 -0.40 -9.82
C ALA A 34 -10.03 -0.97 -11.14
N GLU A 35 -8.80 -1.48 -11.12
CA GLU A 35 -8.23 -2.06 -12.32
C GLU A 35 -8.98 -3.31 -12.74
N LEU A 36 -9.29 -4.17 -11.78
CA LEU A 36 -10.05 -5.38 -12.06
C LEU A 36 -11.46 -5.06 -12.55
N HIS A 37 -12.05 -4.05 -11.95
CA HIS A 37 -13.39 -3.65 -12.35
C HIS A 37 -13.39 -3.17 -13.81
N ARG A 38 -12.39 -2.39 -14.19
CA ARG A 38 -12.29 -1.92 -15.57
C ARG A 38 -12.06 -3.07 -16.53
N ALA A 39 -11.37 -4.10 -16.10
CA ALA A 39 -11.12 -5.26 -16.93
C ALA A 39 -12.30 -6.23 -16.94
N GLY A 40 -13.33 -5.95 -16.16
CA GLY A 40 -14.48 -6.84 -16.10
C GLY A 40 -14.18 -8.15 -15.40
N THR A 41 -13.18 -8.15 -14.52
CA THR A 41 -12.75 -9.35 -13.85
C THR A 41 -13.13 -9.33 -12.38
N VAL A 42 -13.68 -10.43 -11.91
CA VAL A 42 -13.97 -10.58 -10.49
C VAL A 42 -12.80 -11.33 -9.88
N PRO A 43 -12.09 -10.74 -8.93
CA PRO A 43 -10.91 -11.40 -8.38
C PRO A 43 -11.28 -12.59 -7.50
N PRO A 44 -10.45 -13.62 -7.49
CA PRO A 44 -10.62 -14.70 -6.53
C PRO A 44 -10.52 -14.15 -5.11
N GLU A 45 -11.16 -14.82 -4.18
CA GLU A 45 -11.15 -14.38 -2.82
C GLU A 45 -9.71 -14.38 -2.29
N GLY A 46 -9.33 -13.34 -1.59
CA GLY A 46 -7.99 -13.22 -1.03
C GLY A 46 -6.95 -12.62 -1.96
N MET A 47 -7.23 -12.56 -3.24
CA MET A 47 -6.22 -12.09 -4.19
C MET A 47 -5.85 -10.63 -3.98
N VAL A 48 -6.83 -9.78 -3.76
CA VAL A 48 -6.54 -8.36 -3.56
C VAL A 48 -5.71 -8.16 -2.30
N ASP A 49 -6.07 -8.83 -1.22
CA ASP A 49 -5.34 -8.72 0.03
C ASP A 49 -3.92 -9.25 -0.11
N ASP A 50 -3.75 -10.38 -0.75
CA ASP A 50 -2.43 -10.97 -0.93
C ASP A 50 -1.55 -10.10 -1.80
N THR A 51 -2.11 -9.57 -2.88
CA THR A 51 -1.36 -8.72 -3.79
C THR A 51 -0.91 -7.46 -3.08
N CYS A 52 -1.76 -6.87 -2.28
CA CYS A 52 -1.41 -5.64 -1.59
C CYS A 52 -0.46 -5.88 -0.43
N ARG A 53 -0.52 -7.03 0.20
CA ARG A 53 0.45 -7.39 1.22
C ARG A 53 1.83 -7.58 0.60
N CYS A 54 1.87 -8.20 -0.56
CA CYS A 54 3.10 -8.37 -1.33
C CYS A 54 3.67 -7.01 -1.69
N PHE A 55 2.82 -6.12 -2.19
CA PHE A 55 3.24 -4.79 -2.62
C PHE A 55 3.89 -4.04 -1.46
N LEU A 56 3.26 -4.05 -0.31
CA LEU A 56 3.80 -3.36 0.86
C LEU A 56 5.16 -3.93 1.25
N ALA A 57 5.30 -5.24 1.24
CA ALA A 57 6.55 -5.88 1.61
C ALA A 57 7.67 -5.50 0.63
N GLU A 58 7.37 -5.48 -0.66
CA GLU A 58 8.38 -5.12 -1.65
C GLU A 58 8.82 -3.66 -1.49
N VAL A 59 7.88 -2.78 -1.25
CA VAL A 59 8.20 -1.37 -1.06
C VAL A 59 9.03 -1.18 0.20
N GLN A 60 8.69 -1.88 1.27
CA GLN A 60 9.45 -1.79 2.50
C GLN A 60 10.87 -2.33 2.34
N ASN A 61 11.05 -3.23 1.40
CA ASN A 61 12.37 -3.78 1.12
C ASN A 61 13.14 -2.94 0.10
N GLY A 62 12.62 -1.80 -0.25
CA GLY A 62 13.34 -0.88 -1.11
C GLY A 62 13.01 -0.93 -2.58
N ALA A 63 12.05 -1.73 -2.98
CA ALA A 63 11.69 -1.80 -4.38
C ALA A 63 10.96 -0.54 -4.79
N GLY A 64 11.16 -0.11 -6.01
CA GLY A 64 10.39 1.00 -6.54
C GLY A 64 8.95 0.57 -6.77
N ILE A 65 8.06 1.52 -6.85
CA ILE A 65 6.64 1.25 -7.00
C ILE A 65 6.34 0.41 -8.22
N GLN A 66 6.96 0.72 -9.34
CA GLN A 66 6.72 -0.03 -10.57
C GLN A 66 7.20 -1.47 -10.46
N THR A 67 8.37 -1.65 -9.88
CA THR A 67 8.92 -2.99 -9.71
C THR A 67 8.08 -3.80 -8.74
N ALA A 68 7.66 -3.18 -7.64
CA ALA A 68 6.82 -3.85 -6.66
C ALA A 68 5.51 -4.30 -7.29
N HIS A 69 4.91 -3.43 -8.10
CA HIS A 69 3.67 -3.73 -8.77
C HIS A 69 3.83 -4.93 -9.72
N ALA A 70 4.87 -4.91 -10.54
CA ALA A 70 5.12 -5.97 -11.49
C ALA A 70 5.38 -7.31 -10.80
N THR A 71 6.19 -7.27 -9.75
CA THR A 71 6.51 -8.49 -9.00
C THR A 71 5.27 -9.11 -8.37
N CYS A 72 4.45 -8.28 -7.75
CA CYS A 72 3.30 -8.79 -7.04
C CYS A 72 2.19 -9.20 -7.98
N LYS A 73 2.09 -8.55 -9.12
CA LYS A 73 1.13 -8.94 -10.14
C LYS A 73 1.49 -10.33 -10.69
N ALA A 74 2.79 -10.55 -10.94
CA ALA A 74 3.23 -11.84 -11.44
C ALA A 74 2.98 -12.95 -10.42
N LYS A 75 3.22 -12.66 -9.15
CA LYS A 75 2.96 -13.65 -8.10
C LYS A 75 1.48 -13.97 -7.99
N ALA A 76 0.64 -12.96 -8.11
CA ALA A 76 -0.80 -13.18 -8.05
C ALA A 76 -1.26 -14.04 -9.23
N ALA A 77 -0.74 -13.77 -10.41
CA ALA A 77 -1.10 -14.54 -11.59
C ALA A 77 -0.74 -16.01 -11.41
N GLU A 78 0.41 -16.25 -10.79
CA GLU A 78 0.86 -17.60 -10.55
C GLU A 78 0.05 -18.28 -9.46
N THR A 79 -0.17 -17.61 -8.36
CA THR A 79 -0.89 -18.16 -7.22
C THR A 79 -2.35 -18.47 -7.53
N TYR A 80 -2.98 -17.58 -8.27
CA TYR A 80 -4.41 -17.70 -8.55
C TYR A 80 -4.71 -18.18 -9.97
N ASP A 81 -3.68 -18.61 -10.65
CA ASP A 81 -3.83 -19.21 -11.97
C ASP A 81 -4.57 -18.30 -12.96
N LEU A 82 -4.12 -17.08 -13.03
CA LEU A 82 -4.76 -16.11 -13.93
C LEU A 82 -4.19 -16.13 -15.33
#